data_d21d69fdbcddf9908373da45e1781b14
#
_entry.id   d21d69fdbcddf9908373da45e1781b14
#
_cell.length_a   1.000
_cell.length_b   1.000
_cell.length_c   1.000
_cell.angle_alpha   90.00
_cell.angle_beta   90.00
_cell.angle_gamma   90.00
#
_symmetry.space_group_name_H-M   'P 1'
#
loop_
_entity.id
_entity.type
_entity.pdbx_description
1 polymer ?
#
loop_
_entity_poly.entity_id
_entity_poly.type
_entity_poly.pdbx_seq_one_letter_code
_entity_poly.pdbx_strand_id
1 'polypeptide(L)'
;MSRGLGDVYKRQGVSDIATTISHLRGMKECSNKVGTVGYCLGGSLAYAAACHTDADACAGYYPVQIEDSLDLSSGIKNPTILHIAENDSFCPPEAQDKIKEALEPNEYVTLYSYSGVDHAFARAGGDNFDVKAATTANERTAALFASNLK
;
A
#
# COMPACT_ATOMS: atom_id res chain seq x y z
N MET A 1 7.03 -12.24 21.85
CA MET A 1 6.18 -12.50 20.70
C MET A 1 6.21 -11.33 19.74
N SER A 2 6.85 -11.51 18.61
CA SER A 2 6.99 -10.49 17.57
C SER A 2 5.63 -9.99 17.05
N ARG A 3 4.62 -10.88 17.01
CA ARG A 3 3.27 -10.56 16.54
C ARG A 3 2.61 -9.44 17.35
N GLY A 4 2.66 -9.54 18.69
CA GLY A 4 2.07 -8.52 19.56
C GLY A 4 2.74 -7.17 19.41
N LEU A 5 4.07 -7.15 19.31
CA LEU A 5 4.84 -5.93 19.10
C LEU A 5 4.56 -5.32 17.71
N GLY A 6 4.51 -6.15 16.67
CA GLY A 6 4.15 -5.71 15.32
C GLY A 6 2.75 -5.10 15.27
N ASP A 7 1.77 -5.69 15.98
CA ASP A 7 0.41 -5.17 16.04
C ASP A 7 0.35 -3.82 16.76
N VAL A 8 1.16 -3.62 17.81
CA VAL A 8 1.25 -2.34 18.52
C VAL A 8 1.78 -1.26 17.59
N TYR A 9 2.87 -1.52 16.86
CA TYR A 9 3.42 -0.56 15.91
C TYR A 9 2.46 -0.25 14.77
N LYS A 10 1.77 -1.24 14.25
CA LYS A 10 0.77 -1.04 13.19
C LYS A 10 -0.39 -0.17 13.65
N ARG A 11 -0.92 -0.42 14.85
CA ARG A 11 -2.00 0.41 15.43
C ARG A 11 -1.54 1.84 15.63
N GLN A 12 -0.34 2.05 16.17
CA GLN A 12 0.22 3.38 16.36
C GLN A 12 0.41 4.08 15.01
N GLY A 13 0.94 3.36 14.01
CA GLY A 13 1.10 3.88 12.66
C GLY A 13 -0.21 4.30 12.03
N VAL A 14 -1.25 3.47 12.13
CA VAL A 14 -2.59 3.79 11.62
C VAL A 14 -3.18 5.00 12.34
N SER A 15 -3.04 5.06 13.66
CA SER A 15 -3.51 6.20 14.47
C SER A 15 -2.83 7.50 14.03
N ASP A 16 -1.52 7.46 13.83
CA ASP A 16 -0.75 8.62 13.39
C ASP A 16 -1.16 9.04 11.97
N ILE A 17 -1.37 8.09 11.09
CA ILE A 17 -1.84 8.35 9.72
C ILE A 17 -3.22 9.00 9.74
N ALA A 18 -4.15 8.47 10.53
CA ALA A 18 -5.50 9.03 10.65
C ALA A 18 -5.47 10.47 11.16
N THR A 19 -4.63 10.75 12.16
CA THR A 19 -4.43 12.10 12.68
C THR A 19 -3.86 13.03 11.61
N THR A 20 -2.87 12.54 10.84
CA THR A 20 -2.25 13.31 9.76
C THR A 20 -3.25 13.62 8.65
N ILE A 21 -4.06 12.64 8.25
CA ILE A 21 -5.11 12.84 7.23
C ILE A 21 -6.08 13.94 7.70
N SER A 22 -6.54 13.86 8.94
CA SER A 22 -7.46 14.84 9.51
C SER A 22 -6.85 16.24 9.51
N HIS A 23 -5.58 16.34 9.90
CA HIS A 23 -4.85 17.62 9.91
C HIS A 23 -4.72 18.20 8.51
N LEU A 24 -4.31 17.38 7.54
CA LEU A 24 -4.15 17.81 6.14
C LEU A 24 -5.46 18.32 5.56
N ARG A 25 -6.58 17.64 5.83
CA ARG A 25 -7.88 18.05 5.33
C ARG A 25 -8.33 19.41 5.86
N GLY A 26 -7.85 19.79 7.05
CA GLY A 26 -8.12 21.11 7.63
C GLY A 26 -7.25 22.22 7.08
N MET A 27 -6.22 21.90 6.31
CA MET A 27 -5.31 22.91 5.74
C MET A 27 -5.95 23.63 4.56
N LYS A 28 -5.70 24.92 4.48
CA LYS A 28 -6.25 25.82 3.45
C LYS A 28 -5.78 25.40 2.04
N GLU A 29 -4.57 24.86 1.94
CA GLU A 29 -3.94 24.45 0.70
C GLU A 29 -4.38 23.07 0.22
N CYS A 30 -5.11 22.33 1.04
CA CYS A 30 -5.57 20.99 0.72
C CYS A 30 -6.91 21.05 -0.01
N SER A 31 -7.07 20.19 -1.02
CA SER A 31 -8.34 20.03 -1.75
C SER A 31 -9.41 19.28 -0.94
N ASN A 32 -9.15 18.96 0.32
CA ASN A 32 -9.91 18.06 1.20
C ASN A 32 -9.74 16.57 0.83
N LYS A 33 -8.96 16.27 -0.18
CA LYS A 33 -8.65 14.89 -0.58
C LYS A 33 -7.23 14.53 -0.15
N VAL A 34 -7.07 13.40 0.49
CA VAL A 34 -5.77 12.93 1.00
C VAL A 34 -5.55 11.48 0.62
N GLY A 35 -4.40 11.21 0.02
CA GLY A 35 -3.98 9.84 -0.31
C GLY A 35 -2.79 9.43 0.53
N THR A 36 -2.53 8.13 0.57
CA THR A 36 -1.36 7.56 1.22
C THR A 36 -0.52 6.79 0.21
N VAL A 37 0.79 6.85 0.36
CA VAL A 37 1.72 6.02 -0.38
C VAL A 37 2.78 5.50 0.58
N GLY A 38 3.16 4.26 0.44
CA GLY A 38 4.18 3.67 1.29
C GLY A 38 4.93 2.54 0.61
N TYR A 39 6.13 2.28 1.10
CA TYR A 39 7.08 1.32 0.54
C TYR A 39 7.53 0.36 1.62
N CYS A 40 7.63 -0.94 1.33
CA CYS A 40 8.05 -1.96 2.27
C CYS A 40 7.09 -2.01 3.48
N LEU A 41 7.58 -1.75 4.69
CA LEU A 41 6.73 -1.59 5.88
C LEU A 41 5.71 -0.47 5.66
N GLY A 42 6.13 0.62 5.02
CA GLY A 42 5.23 1.71 4.64
C GLY A 42 4.14 1.27 3.67
N GLY A 43 4.42 0.29 2.80
CA GLY A 43 3.41 -0.33 1.94
C GLY A 43 2.35 -1.08 2.75
N SER A 44 2.77 -1.75 3.81
CA SER A 44 1.85 -2.42 4.73
C SER A 44 1.01 -1.42 5.51
N LEU A 45 1.60 -0.29 5.89
CA LEU A 45 0.87 0.80 6.55
C LEU A 45 -0.13 1.48 5.60
N ALA A 46 0.22 1.61 4.31
CA ALA A 46 -0.72 2.13 3.31
C ALA A 46 -1.92 1.19 3.14
N TYR A 47 -1.68 -0.11 3.14
CA TYR A 47 -2.76 -1.11 3.14
C TYR A 47 -3.61 -1.00 4.41
N ALA A 48 -2.99 -0.90 5.58
CA ALA A 48 -3.70 -0.73 6.84
C ALA A 48 -4.50 0.58 6.87
N ALA A 49 -3.96 1.65 6.32
CA ALA A 49 -4.67 2.91 6.17
C ALA A 49 -5.91 2.75 5.29
N ALA A 50 -5.81 1.99 4.20
CA ALA A 50 -6.96 1.70 3.35
C ALA A 50 -8.05 0.93 4.11
N CYS A 51 -7.65 0.00 4.99
CA CYS A 51 -8.59 -0.81 5.79
C CYS A 51 -9.27 -0.01 6.89
N HIS A 52 -8.59 0.94 7.51
CA HIS A 52 -9.00 1.56 8.78
C HIS A 52 -9.25 3.05 8.74
N THR A 53 -8.88 3.74 7.66
CA THR A 53 -9.08 5.19 7.54
C THR A 53 -9.97 5.52 6.36
N ASP A 54 -10.34 6.77 6.24
CA ASP A 54 -11.11 7.28 5.11
C ASP A 54 -10.21 7.97 4.06
N ALA A 55 -8.93 7.60 4.00
CA ALA A 55 -8.04 8.09 2.95
C ALA A 55 -8.68 7.91 1.57
N ASP A 56 -8.59 8.92 0.73
CA ASP A 56 -9.30 8.95 -0.56
C ASP A 56 -8.68 8.00 -1.60
N ALA A 57 -7.41 7.70 -1.47
CA ALA A 57 -6.71 6.73 -2.30
C ALA A 57 -5.46 6.23 -1.57
N CYS A 58 -5.10 4.97 -1.77
CA CYS A 58 -3.93 4.37 -1.12
C CYS A 58 -3.09 3.59 -2.13
N ALA A 59 -1.78 3.72 -2.04
CA ALA A 59 -0.84 2.96 -2.86
C ALA A 59 0.24 2.32 -1.98
N GLY A 60 0.38 1.01 -2.04
CA GLY A 60 1.41 0.26 -1.33
C GLY A 60 2.37 -0.42 -2.29
N TYR A 61 3.67 -0.25 -2.06
CA TYR A 61 4.73 -0.88 -2.86
C TYR A 61 5.35 -2.00 -2.06
N TYR A 62 5.41 -3.18 -2.66
CA TYR A 62 5.98 -4.38 -2.06
C TYR A 62 5.70 -4.47 -0.55
N PRO A 63 4.41 -4.47 -0.17
CA PRO A 63 4.05 -4.53 1.25
C PRO A 63 4.50 -5.84 1.88
N VAL A 64 4.85 -5.80 3.16
CA VAL A 64 5.32 -6.97 3.89
C VAL A 64 4.24 -7.47 4.86
N GLN A 65 4.05 -8.78 4.93
CA GLN A 65 3.16 -9.44 5.90
C GLN A 65 1.68 -9.04 5.85
N ILE A 66 1.20 -8.51 4.74
CA ILE A 66 -0.24 -8.20 4.63
C ILE A 66 -1.10 -9.47 4.53
N GLU A 67 -0.50 -10.60 4.15
CA GLU A 67 -1.16 -11.90 4.12
C GLU A 67 -1.69 -12.33 5.50
N ASP A 68 -1.18 -11.74 6.57
CA ASP A 68 -1.64 -12.01 7.95
C ASP A 68 -2.83 -11.14 8.37
N SER A 69 -3.26 -10.20 7.55
CA SER A 69 -4.35 -9.27 7.86
C SER A 69 -5.33 -9.05 6.70
N LEU A 70 -5.50 -10.07 5.86
CA LEU A 70 -6.38 -10.01 4.69
C LEU A 70 -7.86 -9.92 5.06
N ASP A 71 -8.24 -10.41 6.24
CA ASP A 71 -9.59 -10.30 6.79
C ASP A 71 -10.03 -8.84 6.99
N LEU A 72 -9.08 -7.92 7.16
CA LEU A 72 -9.37 -6.49 7.33
C LEU A 72 -9.74 -5.79 6.02
N SER A 73 -9.53 -6.43 4.89
CA SER A 73 -9.74 -5.83 3.56
C SER A 73 -11.19 -5.46 3.28
N SER A 74 -12.15 -6.04 3.99
CA SER A 74 -13.57 -5.65 3.88
C SER A 74 -13.82 -4.19 4.28
N GLY A 75 -12.89 -3.59 5.04
CA GLY A 75 -12.92 -2.18 5.40
C GLY A 75 -12.49 -1.23 4.28
N ILE A 76 -11.90 -1.74 3.19
CA ILE A 76 -11.44 -0.89 2.08
C ILE A 76 -12.65 -0.43 1.26
N LYS A 77 -12.84 0.88 1.22
CA LYS A 77 -13.97 1.53 0.54
C LYS A 77 -13.54 2.60 -0.46
N ASN A 78 -12.24 2.79 -0.62
CA ASN A 78 -11.68 3.79 -1.55
C ASN A 78 -10.60 3.15 -2.43
N PRO A 79 -10.33 3.72 -3.61
CA PRO A 79 -9.38 3.13 -4.55
C PRO A 79 -8.02 2.87 -3.92
N THR A 80 -7.56 1.64 -4.03
CA THR A 80 -6.31 1.17 -3.43
C THR A 80 -5.56 0.33 -4.46
N ILE A 81 -4.28 0.61 -4.64
CA ILE A 81 -3.41 -0.21 -5.49
C ILE A 81 -2.26 -0.78 -4.67
N LEU A 82 -1.88 -2.01 -5.01
CA LEU A 82 -0.72 -2.66 -4.41
C LEU A 82 0.20 -3.14 -5.53
N HIS A 83 1.46 -2.75 -5.44
CA HIS A 83 2.50 -3.15 -6.38
C HIS A 83 3.29 -4.30 -5.76
N ILE A 84 3.18 -5.48 -6.36
CA ILE A 84 3.77 -6.72 -5.85
C ILE A 84 4.98 -7.08 -6.69
N ALA A 85 6.14 -7.27 -6.06
CA ALA A 85 7.32 -7.79 -6.72
C ALA A 85 7.24 -9.32 -6.77
N GLU A 86 7.33 -9.88 -7.96
CA GLU A 86 7.16 -11.33 -8.14
C GLU A 86 8.21 -12.17 -7.40
N ASN A 87 9.46 -11.67 -7.37
CA ASN A 87 10.58 -12.37 -6.74
C ASN A 87 10.91 -11.86 -5.33
N ASP A 88 9.94 -11.25 -4.66
CA ASP A 88 10.13 -10.68 -3.32
C ASP A 88 10.28 -11.79 -2.28
N SER A 89 11.46 -11.88 -1.65
CA SER A 89 11.73 -12.86 -0.60
C SER A 89 10.91 -12.60 0.67
N PHE A 90 10.46 -11.37 0.89
CA PHE A 90 9.58 -11.02 2.02
C PHE A 90 8.11 -11.34 1.74
N CYS A 91 7.77 -11.67 0.50
CA CYS A 91 6.43 -12.04 0.11
C CYS A 91 6.51 -13.24 -0.84
N PRO A 92 6.71 -14.46 -0.32
CA PRO A 92 6.90 -15.65 -1.15
C PRO A 92 5.62 -15.98 -1.96
N PRO A 93 5.73 -16.85 -2.98
CA PRO A 93 4.59 -17.17 -3.87
C PRO A 93 3.32 -17.54 -3.14
N GLU A 94 3.40 -18.30 -2.05
CA GLU A 94 2.23 -18.70 -1.27
C GLU A 94 1.51 -17.49 -0.64
N ALA A 95 2.29 -16.52 -0.16
CA ALA A 95 1.73 -15.28 0.38
C ALA A 95 1.11 -14.44 -0.72
N GLN A 96 1.75 -14.36 -1.89
CA GLN A 96 1.21 -13.65 -3.05
C GLN A 96 -0.11 -14.25 -3.52
N ASP A 97 -0.22 -15.58 -3.52
CA ASP A 97 -1.45 -16.29 -3.90
C ASP A 97 -2.59 -15.97 -2.93
N LYS A 98 -2.32 -15.96 -1.63
CA LYS A 98 -3.29 -15.56 -0.60
C LYS A 98 -3.78 -14.13 -0.80
N ILE A 99 -2.85 -13.22 -1.08
CA ILE A 99 -3.18 -11.82 -1.34
C ILE A 99 -4.09 -11.70 -2.55
N LYS A 100 -3.75 -12.36 -3.64
CA LYS A 100 -4.56 -12.34 -4.87
C LYS A 100 -5.96 -12.90 -4.61
N GLU A 101 -6.05 -14.06 -3.98
CA GLU A 101 -7.32 -14.71 -3.68
C GLU A 101 -8.23 -13.82 -2.83
N ALA A 102 -7.68 -13.16 -1.83
CA ALA A 102 -8.46 -12.31 -0.92
C ALA A 102 -8.82 -10.95 -1.51
N LEU A 103 -7.92 -10.33 -2.28
CA LEU A 103 -8.06 -8.94 -2.68
C LEU A 103 -8.57 -8.73 -4.11
N GLU A 104 -8.35 -9.67 -5.03
CA GLU A 104 -8.87 -9.53 -6.41
C GLU A 104 -10.39 -9.36 -6.46
N PRO A 105 -11.20 -10.03 -5.61
CA PRO A 105 -12.64 -9.80 -5.61
C PRO A 105 -13.09 -8.44 -5.09
N ASN A 106 -12.23 -7.69 -4.41
CA ASN A 106 -12.58 -6.38 -3.87
C ASN A 106 -12.53 -5.32 -4.98
N GLU A 107 -13.68 -4.72 -5.27
CA GLU A 107 -13.82 -3.73 -6.35
C GLU A 107 -12.96 -2.48 -6.18
N TYR A 108 -12.53 -2.19 -4.96
CA TYR A 108 -11.71 -1.02 -4.64
C TYR A 108 -10.21 -1.29 -4.79
N VAL A 109 -9.80 -2.56 -4.89
CA VAL A 109 -8.38 -2.94 -4.88
C VAL A 109 -7.94 -3.38 -6.26
N THR A 110 -6.82 -2.84 -6.72
CA THR A 110 -6.13 -3.30 -7.92
C THR A 110 -4.75 -3.80 -7.54
N LEU A 111 -4.42 -5.02 -7.93
CA LEU A 111 -3.13 -5.62 -7.71
C LEU A 111 -2.33 -5.59 -9.01
N TYR A 112 -1.10 -5.08 -8.93
CA TYR A 112 -0.16 -5.12 -10.05
C TYR A 112 1.03 -5.98 -9.65
N SER A 113 1.27 -7.06 -10.38
CA SER A 113 2.45 -7.90 -10.20
C SER A 113 3.52 -7.54 -11.24
N TYR A 114 4.76 -7.44 -10.79
CA TYR A 114 5.90 -7.08 -11.62
C TYR A 114 6.82 -8.27 -11.73
N SER A 115 6.93 -8.81 -12.95
CA SER A 115 7.70 -10.02 -13.23
C SER A 115 9.19 -9.77 -13.14
N GLY A 116 9.92 -10.70 -12.53
CA GLY A 116 11.37 -10.71 -12.50
C GLY A 116 12.02 -9.70 -11.56
N VAL A 117 11.25 -8.98 -10.76
CA VAL A 117 11.80 -7.97 -9.83
C VAL A 117 11.64 -8.39 -8.39
N ASP A 118 12.53 -7.89 -7.55
CA ASP A 118 12.62 -8.20 -6.13
C ASP A 118 12.11 -7.02 -5.30
N HIS A 119 12.07 -7.23 -4.00
CA HIS A 119 11.73 -6.22 -3.00
C HIS A 119 12.52 -4.93 -3.24
N ALA A 120 11.87 -3.79 -3.03
CA ALA A 120 12.48 -2.47 -3.22
C ALA A 120 12.86 -2.12 -4.68
N PHE A 121 12.15 -2.70 -5.67
CA PHE A 121 12.45 -2.43 -7.08
C PHE A 121 12.26 -0.96 -7.47
N ALA A 122 11.49 -0.20 -6.74
CA ALA A 122 11.25 1.22 -7.01
C ALA A 122 12.15 2.16 -6.21
N ARG A 123 13.08 1.62 -5.42
CA ARG A 123 14.02 2.42 -4.63
C ARG A 123 15.19 2.87 -5.51
N ALA A 124 15.19 4.12 -5.90
CA ALA A 124 16.27 4.70 -6.72
C ALA A 124 17.61 4.59 -5.95
N GLY A 125 18.63 4.09 -6.63
CA GLY A 125 19.95 3.86 -6.04
C GLY A 125 20.06 2.60 -5.18
N GLY A 126 18.99 1.82 -5.05
CA GLY A 126 19.04 0.53 -4.36
C GLY A 126 19.52 -0.61 -5.25
N ASP A 127 19.96 -1.71 -4.63
CA ASP A 127 20.51 -2.85 -5.35
C ASP A 127 19.46 -3.56 -6.24
N ASN A 128 18.20 -3.50 -5.86
CA ASN A 128 17.10 -4.15 -6.57
C ASN A 128 16.35 -3.20 -7.52
N PHE A 129 16.85 -1.99 -7.69
CA PHE A 129 16.16 -1.01 -8.51
C PHE A 129 16.02 -1.50 -9.96
N ASP A 130 14.79 -1.49 -10.45
CA ASP A 130 14.48 -1.80 -11.85
C ASP A 130 13.76 -0.60 -12.45
N VAL A 131 14.41 0.07 -13.39
CA VAL A 131 13.91 1.33 -13.95
C VAL A 131 12.55 1.14 -14.63
N LYS A 132 12.37 0.04 -15.35
CA LYS A 132 11.13 -0.23 -16.09
C LYS A 132 9.96 -0.49 -15.13
N ALA A 133 10.15 -1.36 -14.16
CA ALA A 133 9.11 -1.67 -13.18
C ALA A 133 8.80 -0.44 -12.31
N ALA A 134 9.83 0.28 -11.86
CA ALA A 134 9.66 1.50 -11.06
C ALA A 134 8.88 2.56 -11.83
N THR A 135 9.22 2.81 -13.09
CA THR A 135 8.53 3.78 -13.93
C THR A 135 7.06 3.43 -14.09
N THR A 136 6.77 2.18 -14.42
CA THR A 136 5.39 1.71 -14.60
C THR A 136 4.59 1.83 -13.30
N ALA A 137 5.17 1.39 -12.18
CA ALA A 137 4.50 1.46 -10.88
C ALA A 137 4.24 2.92 -10.47
N ASN A 138 5.20 3.79 -10.66
CA ASN A 138 5.08 5.21 -10.32
C ASN A 138 4.03 5.92 -11.19
N GLU A 139 3.97 5.60 -12.48
CA GLU A 139 2.94 6.13 -13.38
C GLU A 139 1.54 5.71 -12.94
N ARG A 140 1.38 4.45 -12.54
CA ARG A 140 0.10 3.93 -12.04
C ARG A 140 -0.33 4.61 -10.73
N THR A 141 0.61 4.82 -9.83
CA THR A 141 0.37 5.55 -8.57
C THR A 141 0.00 7.01 -8.86
N ALA A 142 0.72 7.68 -9.74
CA ALA A 142 0.44 9.06 -10.13
C ALA A 142 -0.96 9.18 -10.75
N ALA A 143 -1.35 8.24 -11.60
CA ALA A 143 -2.67 8.22 -12.22
C ALA A 143 -3.78 8.02 -11.17
N LEU A 144 -3.56 7.13 -10.19
CA LEU A 144 -4.49 6.93 -9.07
C LEU A 144 -4.74 8.24 -8.33
N PHE A 145 -3.68 8.94 -7.97
CA PHE A 145 -3.80 10.20 -7.22
C PHE A 145 -4.40 11.32 -8.07
N ALA A 146 -4.02 11.42 -9.33
CA ALA A 146 -4.59 12.42 -10.25
C ALA A 146 -6.12 12.26 -10.39
N SER A 147 -6.61 11.01 -10.37
CA SER A 147 -8.03 10.74 -10.51
C SER A 147 -8.83 10.95 -9.22
N ASN A 148 -8.19 10.83 -8.06
CA ASN A 148 -8.90 10.74 -6.79
C ASN A 148 -8.60 11.87 -5.79
N LEU A 149 -7.59 12.69 -6.02
CA LEU A 149 -7.17 13.72 -5.06
C LEU A 149 -7.44 15.17 -5.53
N LYS A 150 -8.23 15.34 -6.54
CA LYS A 150 -8.62 16.68 -7.04
C LYS A 150 -9.73 17.29 -6.19
#